data_95219f9e0fc17270900e25f1960a01f0
#
_entry.id   95219f9e0fc17270900e25f1960a01f0
#
_cell.length_a   1.000
_cell.length_b   1.000
_cell.length_c   1.000
_cell.angle_alpha   90.00
_cell.angle_beta   90.00
_cell.angle_gamma   90.00
#
_symmetry.space_group_name_H-M   'P 1'
#
loop_
_entity.id
_entity.type
_entity.pdbx_description
1 polymer ?
#
loop_
_entity_poly.entity_id
_entity_poly.type
_entity_poly.pdbx_seq_one_letter_code
_entity_poly.pdbx_strand_id
1 'polypeptide(L)'
;MTDNSTTTRNLKIEWLLEEIRNAVRTGVSVDAAVERISNNPFVKPPEDLLNEARIIFLQNAGQISKFKAVDSLIQDEVDSGDWYDGPDYDNHIYWPHVKEVLQPKLGSALDDVDKASSKVLCSLRPPAEDAFDVRGLVLGFVQSGKTTNFISLISKAADIGYRLIIVLAGMTDNLRIQTQKRINEQLIDETPNWVKLTDIDSDFNASQFNANNRNSDTLLGAPANRHIAVVKKNGHILTALNNFLQGATIATKDLPILVIDDES
;
A
#
# COMPACT_ATOMS: atom_id res chain seq x y z
N MET A 1 14.46 32.71 -23.01
CA MET A 1 13.08 33.26 -23.06
C MET A 1 11.99 32.17 -23.00
N THR A 2 12.33 30.95 -22.59
CA THR A 2 11.38 29.78 -22.58
C THR A 2 10.78 29.46 -21.20
N ASP A 3 11.16 30.21 -20.15
CA ASP A 3 10.80 29.85 -18.77
C ASP A 3 9.44 30.43 -18.29
N ASN A 4 9.01 31.56 -18.87
CA ASN A 4 7.81 32.26 -18.39
C ASN A 4 6.49 31.64 -18.89
N SER A 5 6.47 30.97 -20.02
CA SER A 5 5.25 30.33 -20.58
C SER A 5 4.91 29.01 -19.86
N THR A 6 5.91 28.23 -19.49
CA THR A 6 5.76 26.96 -18.78
C THR A 6 5.29 27.21 -17.34
N THR A 7 5.85 28.22 -16.68
CA THR A 7 5.43 28.61 -15.31
C THR A 7 3.97 29.07 -15.30
N THR A 8 3.55 29.88 -16.27
CA THR A 8 2.17 30.36 -16.37
C THR A 8 1.19 29.21 -16.68
N ARG A 9 1.58 28.23 -17.51
CA ARG A 9 0.79 27.05 -17.80
C ARG A 9 0.57 26.19 -16.54
N ASN A 10 1.63 25.93 -15.79
CA ASN A 10 1.56 25.14 -14.57
C ASN A 10 0.67 25.79 -13.50
N LEU A 11 0.75 27.09 -13.31
CA LEU A 11 -0.12 27.82 -12.37
C LEU A 11 -1.62 27.72 -12.76
N LYS A 12 -1.92 27.74 -14.06
CA LYS A 12 -3.30 27.56 -14.55
C LYS A 12 -3.80 26.12 -14.29
N ILE A 13 -2.96 25.13 -14.47
CA ILE A 13 -3.31 23.72 -14.17
C ILE A 13 -3.54 23.52 -12.66
N GLU A 14 -2.69 24.09 -11.81
CA GLU A 14 -2.87 24.03 -10.36
C GLU A 14 -4.19 24.66 -9.90
N TRP A 15 -4.53 25.82 -10.47
CA TRP A 15 -5.81 26.46 -10.19
C TRP A 15 -7.00 25.59 -10.63
N LEU A 16 -6.96 25.00 -11.83
CA LEU A 16 -8.00 24.10 -12.33
C LEU A 16 -8.14 22.84 -11.44
N LEU A 17 -7.03 22.29 -10.97
CA LEU A 17 -7.04 21.17 -10.05
C LEU A 17 -7.74 21.51 -8.73
N GLU A 18 -7.53 22.72 -8.21
CA GLU A 18 -8.17 23.15 -6.98
C GLU A 18 -9.68 23.38 -7.17
N GLU A 19 -10.11 23.97 -8.31
CA GLU A 19 -11.52 24.13 -8.65
C GLU A 19 -12.24 22.78 -8.78
N ILE A 20 -11.62 21.80 -9.47
CA ILE A 20 -12.15 20.43 -9.56
C ILE A 20 -12.25 19.80 -8.16
N ARG A 21 -11.21 19.94 -7.33
CA ARG A 21 -11.18 19.42 -5.96
C ARG A 21 -12.30 19.99 -5.10
N ASN A 22 -12.52 21.29 -5.18
CA ASN A 22 -13.56 21.96 -4.43
C ASN A 22 -14.97 21.51 -4.86
N ALA A 23 -15.21 21.36 -6.16
CA ALA A 23 -16.48 20.85 -6.66
C ALA A 23 -16.72 19.40 -6.23
N VAL A 24 -15.71 18.53 -6.30
CA VAL A 24 -15.83 17.13 -5.88
C VAL A 24 -16.07 16.99 -4.38
N ARG A 25 -15.48 17.85 -3.54
CA ARG A 25 -15.77 17.91 -2.09
C ARG A 25 -17.24 18.20 -1.77
N THR A 26 -17.96 18.85 -2.66
CA THR A 26 -19.40 19.10 -2.50
C THR A 26 -20.28 17.97 -3.02
N GLY A 27 -19.71 16.82 -3.38
CA GLY A 27 -20.44 15.64 -3.85
C GLY A 27 -20.71 15.60 -5.36
N VAL A 28 -20.07 16.49 -6.13
CA VAL A 28 -20.21 16.54 -7.59
C VAL A 28 -19.20 15.58 -8.23
N SER A 29 -19.60 14.85 -9.27
CA SER A 29 -18.68 13.99 -10.03
C SER A 29 -17.59 14.82 -10.74
N VAL A 30 -16.44 14.22 -11.02
CA VAL A 30 -15.34 14.90 -11.73
C VAL A 30 -15.78 15.43 -13.10
N ASP A 31 -16.55 14.64 -13.83
CA ASP A 31 -17.06 15.04 -15.16
C ASP A 31 -18.04 16.22 -15.07
N ALA A 32 -18.94 16.20 -14.09
CA ALA A 32 -19.85 17.32 -13.83
C ALA A 32 -19.11 18.57 -13.32
N ALA A 33 -18.03 18.40 -12.55
CA ALA A 33 -17.17 19.50 -12.13
C ALA A 33 -16.46 20.16 -13.34
N VAL A 34 -15.89 19.35 -14.22
CA VAL A 34 -15.23 19.78 -15.46
C VAL A 34 -16.21 20.52 -16.38
N GLU A 35 -17.40 19.97 -16.57
CA GLU A 35 -18.47 20.61 -17.37
C GLU A 35 -18.88 21.95 -16.78
N ARG A 36 -19.03 22.04 -15.45
CA ARG A 36 -19.35 23.28 -14.74
C ARG A 36 -18.28 24.35 -14.93
N ILE A 37 -16.99 23.96 -14.87
CA ILE A 37 -15.85 24.88 -15.09
C ILE A 37 -15.80 25.32 -16.56
N SER A 38 -16.01 24.42 -17.49
CA SER A 38 -16.05 24.72 -18.95
C SER A 38 -17.17 25.72 -19.31
N ASN A 39 -18.32 25.59 -18.65
CA ASN A 39 -19.49 26.44 -18.89
C ASN A 39 -19.50 27.73 -18.05
N ASN A 40 -18.44 28.01 -17.28
CA ASN A 40 -18.37 29.22 -16.47
C ASN A 40 -18.26 30.47 -17.38
N PRO A 41 -19.22 31.43 -17.29
CA PRO A 41 -19.22 32.61 -18.14
C PRO A 41 -18.08 33.59 -17.88
N PHE A 42 -17.46 33.52 -16.70
CA PHE A 42 -16.39 34.41 -16.26
C PHE A 42 -14.99 33.87 -16.52
N VAL A 43 -14.85 32.55 -16.58
CA VAL A 43 -13.56 31.87 -16.78
C VAL A 43 -13.75 30.75 -17.80
N LYS A 44 -13.26 30.99 -19.02
CA LYS A 44 -13.20 29.93 -20.04
C LYS A 44 -11.76 29.43 -20.14
N PRO A 45 -11.40 28.36 -19.41
CA PRO A 45 -10.09 27.78 -19.57
C PRO A 45 -9.98 27.14 -20.96
N PRO A 46 -8.77 27.14 -21.57
CA PRO A 46 -8.51 26.33 -22.76
C PRO A 46 -8.86 24.87 -22.52
N GLU A 47 -9.50 24.25 -23.51
CA GLU A 47 -10.02 22.89 -23.37
C GLU A 47 -8.88 21.86 -23.14
N ASP A 48 -7.71 22.11 -23.75
CA ASP A 48 -6.52 21.30 -23.56
C ASP A 48 -6.03 21.31 -22.11
N LEU A 49 -6.01 22.49 -21.45
CA LEU A 49 -5.62 22.62 -20.04
C LEU A 49 -6.64 22.01 -19.08
N LEU A 50 -7.93 22.15 -19.41
CA LEU A 50 -8.99 21.58 -18.60
C LEU A 50 -8.98 20.05 -18.65
N ASN A 51 -8.75 19.48 -19.83
CA ASN A 51 -8.57 18.05 -20.01
C ASN A 51 -7.30 17.53 -19.32
N GLU A 52 -6.20 18.27 -19.39
CA GLU A 52 -4.97 17.93 -18.68
C GLU A 52 -5.17 17.95 -17.16
N ALA A 53 -5.80 18.99 -16.62
CA ALA A 53 -6.14 19.08 -15.20
C ALA A 53 -7.09 17.94 -14.76
N ARG A 54 -8.10 17.60 -15.59
CA ARG A 54 -8.98 16.45 -15.34
C ARG A 54 -8.18 15.14 -15.24
N ILE A 55 -7.28 14.91 -16.18
CA ILE A 55 -6.42 13.73 -16.20
C ILE A 55 -5.55 13.68 -14.95
N ILE A 56 -4.88 14.79 -14.60
CA ILE A 56 -4.03 14.88 -13.41
C ILE A 56 -4.88 14.71 -12.14
N PHE A 57 -6.08 15.29 -12.07
CA PHE A 57 -6.96 15.13 -10.91
C PHE A 57 -7.39 13.68 -10.73
N LEU A 58 -7.84 13.05 -11.80
CA LEU A 58 -8.19 11.63 -11.79
C LEU A 58 -6.99 10.76 -11.42
N GLN A 59 -5.79 11.09 -11.90
CA GLN A 59 -4.54 10.45 -11.51
C GLN A 59 -4.25 10.59 -10.02
N ASN A 60 -4.36 11.78 -9.51
CA ASN A 60 -4.10 12.09 -8.10
C ASN A 60 -5.19 11.56 -7.16
N ALA A 61 -6.43 11.45 -7.62
CA ALA A 61 -7.55 10.90 -6.87
C ALA A 61 -7.60 9.37 -6.86
N GLY A 62 -6.65 8.69 -7.52
CA GLY A 62 -6.69 7.23 -7.65
C GLY A 62 -7.82 6.72 -8.54
N GLN A 63 -8.55 7.62 -9.21
CA GLN A 63 -9.66 7.30 -10.10
C GLN A 63 -9.24 7.03 -11.53
N ILE A 64 -7.95 7.12 -11.84
CA ILE A 64 -7.45 6.51 -13.06
C ILE A 64 -7.11 5.09 -12.77
N SER A 65 -8.10 4.35 -12.63
CA SER A 65 -7.95 2.96 -12.91
C SER A 65 -8.65 2.63 -14.22
N LYS A 66 -8.01 2.85 -15.30
CA LYS A 66 -7.80 1.66 -16.08
C LYS A 66 -6.61 1.00 -15.41
N PHE A 67 -6.83 0.35 -14.28
CA PHE A 67 -6.08 -0.82 -13.92
C PHE A 67 -6.25 -1.79 -15.11
N LYS A 68 -5.44 -1.64 -16.13
CA LYS A 68 -5.08 -2.79 -16.95
C LYS A 68 -4.63 -3.80 -15.91
N ALA A 69 -5.28 -4.94 -15.92
CA ALA A 69 -4.97 -6.03 -15.03
C ALA A 69 -3.47 -6.05 -14.78
N VAL A 70 -3.07 -6.07 -13.52
CA VAL A 70 -1.67 -6.23 -13.16
C VAL A 70 -1.25 -7.52 -13.84
N ASP A 71 -0.51 -7.42 -14.94
CA ASP A 71 0.05 -8.59 -15.61
C ASP A 71 1.15 -9.08 -14.68
N SER A 72 0.79 -10.04 -13.83
CA SER A 72 1.77 -10.81 -13.08
C SER A 72 2.50 -11.70 -14.09
N LEU A 73 3.76 -11.40 -14.35
CA LEU A 73 4.66 -12.32 -15.01
C LEU A 73 4.97 -13.43 -13.99
N ILE A 74 4.16 -14.47 -14.02
CA ILE A 74 4.47 -15.72 -13.33
C ILE A 74 5.41 -16.46 -14.26
N GLN A 75 6.69 -16.48 -13.93
CA GLN A 75 7.66 -17.35 -14.57
C GLN A 75 7.56 -18.71 -13.87
N ASP A 76 7.28 -19.73 -14.68
CA ASP A 76 7.07 -21.13 -14.36
C ASP A 76 5.70 -21.48 -13.74
N GLU A 77 5.17 -22.62 -14.23
CA GLU A 77 4.01 -23.34 -13.74
C GLU A 77 4.18 -23.73 -12.26
N VAL A 78 4.14 -22.72 -11.39
CA VAL A 78 3.78 -23.00 -10.01
C VAL A 78 2.30 -23.32 -10.11
N ASP A 79 1.96 -24.56 -9.86
CA ASP A 79 0.60 -25.00 -9.60
C ASP A 79 0.09 -24.20 -8.37
N SER A 80 -0.18 -22.94 -8.62
CA SER A 80 -0.87 -22.04 -7.70
C SER A 80 -2.33 -22.43 -7.78
N GLY A 81 -2.62 -23.61 -7.21
CA GLY A 81 -4.00 -24.01 -6.98
C GLY A 81 -4.72 -22.84 -6.32
N ASP A 82 -5.97 -22.65 -6.67
CA ASP A 82 -6.87 -21.66 -6.04
C ASP A 82 -7.01 -21.98 -4.55
N TRP A 83 -5.93 -21.69 -3.77
CA TRP A 83 -5.90 -21.95 -2.33
C TRP A 83 -6.53 -20.81 -1.51
N TYR A 84 -6.71 -19.64 -2.14
CA TYR A 84 -7.34 -18.48 -1.54
C TYR A 84 -8.68 -18.18 -2.23
N ASP A 85 -9.77 -18.50 -1.57
CA ASP A 85 -11.13 -18.36 -2.09
C ASP A 85 -11.67 -16.91 -2.03
N GLY A 86 -10.86 -15.98 -1.58
CA GLY A 86 -11.23 -14.58 -1.38
C GLY A 86 -11.43 -14.21 0.10
N PRO A 87 -11.84 -12.97 0.38
CA PRO A 87 -12.06 -12.50 1.74
C PRO A 87 -13.26 -13.19 2.39
N ASP A 88 -13.07 -13.70 3.59
CA ASP A 88 -14.15 -14.21 4.46
C ASP A 88 -14.59 -13.05 5.39
N TYR A 89 -15.70 -12.42 5.09
CA TYR A 89 -16.20 -11.27 5.84
C TYR A 89 -16.75 -11.61 7.22
N ASP A 90 -17.00 -12.89 7.51
CA ASP A 90 -17.49 -13.34 8.82
C ASP A 90 -16.33 -13.61 9.81
N ASN A 91 -15.17 -14.04 9.31
CA ASN A 91 -14.03 -14.44 10.13
C ASN A 91 -12.79 -13.56 9.96
N HIS A 92 -12.64 -12.86 8.84
CA HIS A 92 -11.52 -11.95 8.63
C HIS A 92 -11.74 -10.61 9.36
N ILE A 93 -10.65 -10.02 9.85
CA ILE A 93 -10.69 -8.78 10.65
C ILE A 93 -10.02 -7.63 9.90
N TYR A 94 -8.87 -7.89 9.29
CA TYR A 94 -8.01 -6.83 8.75
C TYR A 94 -8.53 -6.26 7.43
N TRP A 95 -8.81 -7.13 6.44
CA TRP A 95 -9.28 -6.66 5.14
C TRP A 95 -10.67 -6.02 5.18
N PRO A 96 -11.67 -6.58 5.84
CA PRO A 96 -12.97 -5.91 5.93
C PRO A 96 -12.86 -4.49 6.45
N HIS A 97 -12.05 -4.28 7.49
CA HIS A 97 -11.84 -2.96 8.08
C HIS A 97 -11.08 -2.00 7.16
N VAL A 98 -9.96 -2.46 6.57
CA VAL A 98 -9.20 -1.66 5.58
C VAL A 98 -10.09 -1.28 4.39
N LYS A 99 -10.98 -2.18 3.97
CA LYS A 99 -11.96 -1.91 2.90
C LYS A 99 -12.88 -0.74 3.27
N GLU A 100 -13.39 -0.71 4.50
CA GLU A 100 -14.22 0.40 5.01
C GLU A 100 -13.46 1.73 5.01
N VAL A 101 -12.21 1.74 5.46
CA VAL A 101 -11.33 2.94 5.47
C VAL A 101 -11.04 3.44 4.05
N LEU A 102 -10.90 2.54 3.09
CA LEU A 102 -10.59 2.88 1.70
C LEU A 102 -11.82 3.26 0.87
N GLN A 103 -13.01 2.74 1.21
CA GLN A 103 -14.23 2.94 0.45
C GLN A 103 -14.56 4.41 0.15
N PRO A 104 -14.48 5.38 1.11
CA PRO A 104 -14.76 6.77 0.84
C PRO A 104 -13.76 7.44 -0.10
N LYS A 105 -12.53 6.89 -0.19
CA LYS A 105 -11.44 7.44 -1.00
C LYS A 105 -11.43 6.89 -2.42
N LEU A 106 -11.78 5.62 -2.60
CA LEU A 106 -11.63 4.88 -3.86
C LEU A 106 -12.96 4.65 -4.59
N GLY A 107 -14.09 4.64 -3.88
CA GLY A 107 -15.39 4.33 -4.49
C GLY A 107 -15.36 3.00 -5.25
N SER A 108 -15.77 3.01 -6.52
CA SER A 108 -15.79 1.81 -7.38
C SER A 108 -14.40 1.24 -7.71
N ALA A 109 -13.33 2.04 -7.61
CA ALA A 109 -11.97 1.54 -7.84
C ALA A 109 -11.49 0.55 -6.76
N LEU A 110 -12.20 0.48 -5.62
CA LEU A 110 -11.89 -0.44 -4.55
C LEU A 110 -12.06 -1.91 -4.95
N ASP A 111 -13.03 -2.21 -5.81
CA ASP A 111 -13.24 -3.57 -6.32
C ASP A 111 -12.05 -4.05 -7.18
N ASP A 112 -11.42 -3.14 -7.93
CA ASP A 112 -10.24 -3.46 -8.71
C ASP A 112 -9.02 -3.69 -7.81
N VAL A 113 -8.88 -2.90 -6.75
CA VAL A 113 -7.84 -3.09 -5.72
C VAL A 113 -8.04 -4.42 -4.99
N ASP A 114 -9.28 -4.76 -4.65
CA ASP A 114 -9.65 -6.03 -4.01
C ASP A 114 -9.24 -7.21 -4.89
N LYS A 115 -9.64 -7.22 -6.15
CA LYS A 115 -9.27 -8.27 -7.12
C LYS A 115 -7.77 -8.36 -7.35
N ALA A 116 -7.10 -7.21 -7.54
CA ALA A 116 -5.66 -7.18 -7.81
C ALA A 116 -4.86 -7.73 -6.63
N SER A 117 -5.16 -7.29 -5.39
CA SER A 117 -4.49 -7.77 -4.20
C SER A 117 -4.78 -9.25 -3.89
N SER A 118 -6.00 -9.74 -4.18
CA SER A 118 -6.35 -11.17 -4.09
C SER A 118 -5.53 -12.00 -5.09
N LYS A 119 -5.40 -11.53 -6.35
CA LYS A 119 -4.59 -12.22 -7.36
C LYS A 119 -3.11 -12.33 -6.95
N VAL A 120 -2.55 -11.27 -6.38
CA VAL A 120 -1.18 -11.31 -5.85
C VAL A 120 -1.09 -12.32 -4.70
N LEU A 121 -2.06 -12.32 -3.79
CA LEU A 121 -2.09 -13.27 -2.66
C LEU A 121 -2.17 -14.72 -3.13
N CYS A 122 -3.01 -15.03 -4.11
CA CYS A 122 -3.09 -16.36 -4.74
C CYS A 122 -1.75 -16.84 -5.32
N SER A 123 -0.91 -15.91 -5.76
CA SER A 123 0.43 -16.24 -6.30
C SER A 123 1.47 -16.51 -5.20
N LEU A 124 1.15 -16.29 -3.94
CA LEU A 124 1.96 -16.68 -2.79
C LEU A 124 1.64 -18.12 -2.38
N ARG A 125 2.14 -18.54 -1.22
CA ARG A 125 1.85 -19.87 -0.66
C ARG A 125 0.94 -19.77 0.56
N PRO A 126 0.14 -20.80 0.84
CA PRO A 126 -0.59 -20.88 2.09
C PRO A 126 0.35 -20.75 3.29
N PRO A 127 0.05 -19.90 4.28
CA PRO A 127 0.91 -19.73 5.44
C PRO A 127 1.02 -20.98 6.34
N ALA A 128 0.15 -21.96 6.13
CA ALA A 128 0.17 -23.26 6.82
C ALA A 128 1.18 -24.25 6.24
N GLU A 129 1.80 -23.97 5.10
CA GLU A 129 2.87 -24.83 4.56
C GLU A 129 4.11 -24.80 5.47
N ASP A 130 4.76 -25.95 5.62
CA ASP A 130 5.92 -26.14 6.52
C ASP A 130 7.12 -25.24 6.13
N ALA A 131 7.35 -25.02 4.84
CA ALA A 131 8.39 -24.13 4.32
C ALA A 131 8.09 -23.71 2.88
N PHE A 132 8.31 -22.43 2.59
CA PHE A 132 8.18 -21.87 1.25
C PHE A 132 9.13 -20.69 1.04
N ASP A 133 9.59 -20.50 -0.19
CA ASP A 133 10.27 -19.29 -0.67
C ASP A 133 9.70 -18.98 -2.06
N VAL A 134 8.85 -17.96 -2.14
CA VAL A 134 8.20 -17.53 -3.38
C VAL A 134 8.49 -16.05 -3.59
N ARG A 135 8.88 -15.72 -4.81
CA ARG A 135 9.16 -14.35 -5.23
C ARG A 135 8.27 -13.97 -6.40
N GLY A 136 7.73 -12.78 -6.36
CA GLY A 136 6.89 -12.23 -7.41
C GLY A 136 7.23 -10.77 -7.68
N LEU A 137 6.89 -10.31 -8.87
CA LEU A 137 7.02 -8.90 -9.27
C LEU A 137 5.64 -8.35 -9.58
N VAL A 138 5.29 -7.24 -8.92
CA VAL A 138 4.06 -6.50 -9.19
C VAL A 138 4.40 -5.25 -9.98
N LEU A 139 4.01 -5.21 -11.25
CA LEU A 139 4.23 -4.06 -12.12
C LEU A 139 3.06 -3.08 -11.98
N GLY A 140 3.36 -1.82 -11.72
CA GLY A 140 2.37 -0.75 -11.68
C GLY A 140 2.97 0.57 -12.16
N PHE A 141 2.16 1.39 -12.83
CA PHE A 141 2.60 2.72 -13.24
C PHE A 141 2.90 3.61 -12.02
N VAL A 142 3.80 4.57 -12.19
CA VAL A 142 4.07 5.60 -11.19
C VAL A 142 2.75 6.27 -10.81
N GLN A 143 2.49 6.42 -9.50
CA GLN A 143 1.23 6.95 -8.94
C GLN A 143 -0.04 6.09 -9.16
N SER A 144 0.10 4.82 -9.48
CA SER A 144 -1.00 3.89 -9.73
C SER A 144 -1.70 3.34 -8.48
N GLY A 145 -1.48 3.94 -7.30
CA GLY A 145 -2.05 3.42 -6.04
C GLY A 145 -1.31 2.18 -5.50
N LYS A 146 -0.03 1.97 -5.85
CA LYS A 146 0.78 0.84 -5.38
C LYS A 146 0.72 0.66 -3.87
N THR A 147 0.83 1.74 -3.10
CA THR A 147 0.75 1.70 -1.63
C THR A 147 -0.59 1.15 -1.15
N THR A 148 -1.70 1.59 -1.75
CA THR A 148 -3.04 1.06 -1.42
C THR A 148 -3.16 -0.42 -1.75
N ASN A 149 -2.60 -0.84 -2.88
CA ASN A 149 -2.61 -2.24 -3.29
C ASN A 149 -1.82 -3.12 -2.30
N PHE A 150 -0.61 -2.72 -1.90
CA PHE A 150 0.14 -3.53 -0.95
C PHE A 150 -0.42 -3.47 0.48
N ILE A 151 -1.06 -2.37 0.93
CA ILE A 151 -1.78 -2.34 2.20
C ILE A 151 -2.96 -3.33 2.18
N SER A 152 -3.69 -3.39 1.07
CA SER A 152 -4.75 -4.37 0.86
C SER A 152 -4.21 -5.81 0.84
N LEU A 153 -3.05 -6.03 0.23
CA LEU A 153 -2.38 -7.33 0.27
C LEU A 153 -1.94 -7.70 1.69
N ILE A 154 -1.35 -6.75 2.44
CA ILE A 154 -0.93 -6.98 3.84
C ILE A 154 -2.12 -7.37 4.70
N SER A 155 -3.23 -6.65 4.60
CA SER A 155 -4.42 -6.93 5.41
C SER A 155 -4.98 -8.32 5.13
N LYS A 156 -5.08 -8.72 3.88
CA LYS A 156 -5.51 -10.08 3.49
C LYS A 156 -4.53 -11.15 3.93
N ALA A 157 -3.22 -10.90 3.77
CA ALA A 157 -2.18 -11.81 4.24
C ALA A 157 -2.24 -12.01 5.77
N ALA A 158 -2.50 -10.93 6.52
CA ALA A 158 -2.68 -11.01 7.96
C ALA A 158 -3.92 -11.82 8.35
N ASP A 159 -5.04 -11.69 7.62
CA ASP A 159 -6.27 -12.46 7.85
C ASP A 159 -6.03 -13.96 7.70
N ILE A 160 -5.31 -14.37 6.67
CA ILE A 160 -5.06 -15.79 6.40
C ILE A 160 -3.91 -16.40 7.20
N GLY A 161 -3.19 -15.60 8.01
CA GLY A 161 -2.22 -16.14 8.96
C GLY A 161 -0.75 -15.77 8.71
N TYR A 162 -0.42 -14.93 7.76
CA TYR A 162 0.93 -14.34 7.73
C TYR A 162 1.15 -13.51 8.99
N ARG A 163 2.26 -13.74 9.68
CA ARG A 163 2.49 -13.22 11.03
C ARG A 163 3.50 -12.10 11.10
N LEU A 164 4.46 -12.08 10.21
CA LEU A 164 5.47 -11.02 10.11
C LEU A 164 5.44 -10.37 8.73
N ILE A 165 5.23 -9.09 8.71
CA ILE A 165 5.24 -8.27 7.49
C ILE A 165 6.45 -7.36 7.52
N ILE A 166 7.27 -7.40 6.46
CA ILE A 166 8.45 -6.54 6.31
C ILE A 166 8.25 -5.71 5.04
N VAL A 167 8.21 -4.39 5.19
CA VAL A 167 8.11 -3.46 4.06
C VAL A 167 9.44 -2.73 3.90
N LEU A 168 10.11 -2.96 2.79
CA LEU A 168 11.34 -2.27 2.40
C LEU A 168 10.97 -0.98 1.67
N ALA A 169 10.96 0.15 2.37
CA ALA A 169 10.37 1.42 1.95
C ALA A 169 11.41 2.41 1.40
N GLY A 170 12.16 2.02 0.40
CA GLY A 170 13.16 2.88 -0.25
C GLY A 170 14.41 3.14 0.59
N MET A 171 15.28 4.04 0.11
CA MET A 171 16.60 4.31 0.74
C MET A 171 16.60 5.51 1.68
N THR A 172 15.59 6.37 1.66
CA THR A 172 15.54 7.62 2.43
C THR A 172 14.57 7.55 3.61
N ASP A 173 14.85 8.32 4.68
CA ASP A 173 13.95 8.43 5.83
C ASP A 173 12.57 8.97 5.43
N ASN A 174 12.51 9.92 4.50
CA ASN A 174 11.25 10.50 4.06
C ASN A 174 10.33 9.46 3.42
N LEU A 175 10.85 8.58 2.57
CA LEU A 175 10.07 7.51 1.94
C LEU A 175 9.58 6.52 2.99
N ARG A 176 10.47 6.09 3.91
CA ARG A 176 10.11 5.20 5.00
C ARG A 176 9.00 5.81 5.88
N ILE A 177 9.18 7.07 6.32
CA ILE A 177 8.21 7.76 7.16
C ILE A 177 6.86 7.89 6.46
N GLN A 178 6.86 8.23 5.16
CA GLN A 178 5.63 8.34 4.38
C GLN A 178 4.89 7.00 4.29
N THR A 179 5.62 5.91 4.04
CA THR A 179 5.07 4.56 3.99
C THR A 179 4.56 4.13 5.38
N GLN A 180 5.34 4.38 6.45
CA GLN A 180 4.93 4.08 7.82
C GLN A 180 3.62 4.81 8.21
N LYS A 181 3.52 6.11 7.92
CA LYS A 181 2.30 6.89 8.17
C LYS A 181 1.07 6.29 7.50
N ARG A 182 1.19 5.95 6.21
CA ARG A 182 0.07 5.37 5.47
C ARG A 182 -0.37 4.02 6.04
N ILE A 183 0.60 3.18 6.42
CA ILE A 183 0.32 1.88 7.04
C ILE A 183 -0.33 2.08 8.42
N ASN A 184 0.16 3.02 9.24
CA ASN A 184 -0.46 3.33 10.52
C ASN A 184 -1.93 3.75 10.32
N GLU A 185 -2.17 4.77 9.51
CA GLU A 185 -3.49 5.37 9.30
C GLU A 185 -4.52 4.45 8.62
N GLN A 186 -4.08 3.52 7.78
CA GLN A 186 -5.00 2.72 6.97
C GLN A 186 -5.13 1.27 7.46
N LEU A 187 -4.25 0.82 8.34
CA LEU A 187 -4.21 -0.56 8.79
C LEU A 187 -4.04 -0.68 10.31
N ILE A 188 -2.96 -0.13 10.88
CA ILE A 188 -2.57 -0.45 12.26
C ILE A 188 -3.48 0.22 13.28
N ASP A 189 -3.76 1.51 13.11
CA ASP A 189 -4.54 2.31 14.07
C ASP A 189 -6.01 1.88 14.11
N GLU A 190 -6.44 1.18 13.08
CA GLU A 190 -7.82 0.81 12.84
C GLU A 190 -8.10 -0.68 13.10
N THR A 191 -7.06 -1.51 13.25
CA THR A 191 -7.22 -2.95 13.43
C THR A 191 -6.42 -3.48 14.62
N PRO A 192 -6.91 -4.52 15.32
CA PRO A 192 -6.28 -5.02 16.55
C PRO A 192 -5.03 -5.87 16.28
N ASN A 193 -4.30 -6.15 17.38
CA ASN A 193 -3.23 -7.15 17.45
C ASN A 193 -1.98 -6.88 16.61
N TRP A 194 -1.77 -5.65 16.15
CA TRP A 194 -0.52 -5.27 15.51
C TRP A 194 0.57 -4.93 16.54
N VAL A 195 1.75 -5.49 16.33
CA VAL A 195 2.97 -5.15 17.04
C VAL A 195 3.92 -4.47 16.07
N LYS A 196 4.13 -3.17 16.27
CA LYS A 196 5.04 -2.38 15.45
C LYS A 196 6.49 -2.67 15.87
N LEU A 197 7.32 -3.07 14.91
CA LEU A 197 8.78 -3.19 15.08
C LEU A 197 9.51 -1.91 14.67
N THR A 198 8.80 -1.00 14.01
CA THR A 198 9.24 0.34 13.60
C THR A 198 8.13 1.34 13.83
N ASP A 199 8.46 2.63 13.93
CA ASP A 199 7.45 3.69 13.98
C ASP A 199 7.90 4.92 13.16
N ILE A 200 7.08 5.97 13.12
CA ILE A 200 7.35 7.20 12.37
C ILE A 200 8.74 7.75 12.73
N ASP A 201 9.04 7.83 14.02
CA ASP A 201 10.26 8.42 14.55
C ASP A 201 11.43 7.42 14.73
N SER A 202 11.19 6.14 14.47
CA SER A 202 12.20 5.09 14.64
C SER A 202 12.17 4.04 13.54
N ASP A 203 13.32 3.83 12.90
CA ASP A 203 13.58 2.67 12.06
C ASP A 203 13.90 1.45 12.92
N PHE A 204 14.06 0.28 12.30
CA PHE A 204 14.34 -0.94 13.03
C PHE A 204 15.64 -0.85 13.85
N ASN A 205 15.50 -1.13 15.15
CA ASN A 205 16.61 -1.15 16.08
C ASN A 205 16.42 -2.31 17.10
N ALA A 206 17.18 -3.37 16.90
CA ALA A 206 17.13 -4.56 17.78
C ALA A 206 17.40 -4.25 19.26
N SER A 207 18.19 -3.22 19.56
CA SER A 207 18.52 -2.83 20.95
C SER A 207 17.29 -2.36 21.74
N GLN A 208 16.27 -1.83 21.07
CA GLN A 208 15.03 -1.41 21.73
C GLN A 208 14.26 -2.60 22.32
N PHE A 209 14.36 -3.77 21.71
CA PHE A 209 13.69 -4.98 22.17
C PHE A 209 14.48 -5.65 23.29
N ASN A 210 15.80 -5.70 23.16
CA ASN A 210 16.69 -6.27 24.18
C ASN A 210 16.65 -5.49 25.51
N ALA A 211 16.55 -4.15 25.45
CA ALA A 211 16.46 -3.30 26.64
C ALA A 211 15.21 -3.60 27.51
N ASN A 212 14.15 -4.15 26.91
CA ASN A 212 12.90 -4.49 27.57
C ASN A 212 12.77 -5.99 27.89
N ASN A 213 13.87 -6.75 27.88
CA ASN A 213 13.86 -8.23 27.99
C ASN A 213 12.96 -8.93 26.95
N ARG A 214 12.69 -8.29 25.82
CA ARG A 214 11.94 -8.86 24.71
C ARG A 214 12.94 -9.34 23.65
N ASN A 215 13.41 -10.56 23.80
CA ASN A 215 14.13 -11.23 22.72
C ASN A 215 13.17 -11.54 21.56
N SER A 216 13.71 -11.92 20.42
CA SER A 216 12.94 -12.26 19.21
C SER A 216 11.84 -13.30 19.49
N ASP A 217 12.12 -14.31 20.30
CA ASP A 217 11.16 -15.36 20.66
C ASP A 217 9.97 -14.84 21.45
N THR A 218 10.22 -14.00 22.46
CA THR A 218 9.15 -13.42 23.28
C THR A 218 8.28 -12.47 22.44
N LEU A 219 8.91 -11.71 21.54
CA LEU A 219 8.21 -10.74 20.72
C LEU A 219 7.38 -11.42 19.64
N LEU A 220 7.97 -12.37 18.92
CA LEU A 220 7.33 -13.04 17.78
C LEU A 220 6.48 -14.25 18.18
N GLY A 221 6.61 -14.73 19.41
CA GLY A 221 6.00 -15.97 19.88
C GLY A 221 4.48 -15.96 20.01
N ALA A 222 3.87 -14.80 20.24
CA ALA A 222 2.41 -14.72 20.45
C ALA A 222 1.63 -14.98 19.14
N PRO A 223 0.88 -16.09 19.01
CA PRO A 223 0.27 -16.50 17.74
C PRO A 223 -0.85 -15.56 17.28
N ALA A 224 -1.50 -14.86 18.20
CA ALA A 224 -2.55 -13.90 17.88
C ALA A 224 -2.01 -12.58 17.28
N ASN A 225 -0.73 -12.27 17.51
CA ASN A 225 -0.16 -11.01 17.08
C ASN A 225 0.29 -11.07 15.62
N ARG A 226 0.15 -9.93 14.95
CA ARG A 226 0.74 -9.61 13.64
C ARG A 226 1.83 -8.59 13.85
N HIS A 227 3.00 -8.84 13.27
CA HIS A 227 4.17 -7.99 13.44
C HIS A 227 4.44 -7.25 12.13
N ILE A 228 4.82 -5.99 12.22
CA ILE A 228 5.15 -5.20 11.03
C ILE A 228 6.40 -4.36 11.25
N ALA A 229 7.28 -4.39 10.26
CA ALA A 229 8.47 -3.56 10.17
C ALA A 229 8.47 -2.79 8.85
N VAL A 230 8.56 -1.46 8.90
CA VAL A 230 8.75 -0.61 7.72
C VAL A 230 10.16 -0.03 7.79
N VAL A 231 11.04 -0.57 6.99
CA VAL A 231 12.50 -0.34 7.09
C VAL A 231 13.07 0.32 5.86
N LYS A 232 14.14 1.09 6.04
CA LYS A 232 14.94 1.58 4.91
C LYS A 232 15.72 0.45 4.27
N LYS A 233 15.92 0.53 2.96
CA LYS A 233 16.86 -0.33 2.22
C LYS A 233 18.31 0.08 2.50
N ASN A 234 18.73 -0.07 3.74
CA ASN A 234 20.07 0.25 4.22
C ASN A 234 20.72 -1.03 4.75
N GLY A 235 21.95 -1.32 4.28
CA GLY A 235 22.65 -2.55 4.64
C GLY A 235 22.80 -2.76 6.15
N HIS A 236 22.99 -1.69 6.93
CA HIS A 236 23.09 -1.78 8.37
C HIS A 236 21.75 -2.19 9.03
N ILE A 237 20.64 -1.56 8.62
CA ILE A 237 19.30 -1.87 9.11
C ILE A 237 18.91 -3.29 8.72
N LEU A 238 19.13 -3.68 7.46
CA LEU A 238 18.79 -5.02 6.99
C LEU A 238 19.62 -6.10 7.70
N THR A 239 20.90 -5.84 7.98
CA THR A 239 21.74 -6.74 8.77
C THR A 239 21.22 -6.87 10.20
N ALA A 240 20.85 -5.77 10.84
CA ALA A 240 20.28 -5.79 12.18
C ALA A 240 18.97 -6.58 12.25
N LEU A 241 18.09 -6.38 11.26
CA LEU A 241 16.83 -7.12 11.15
C LEU A 241 17.06 -8.62 10.92
N ASN A 242 17.98 -8.95 10.01
CA ASN A 242 18.31 -10.36 9.73
C ASN A 242 18.88 -11.05 10.97
N ASN A 243 19.82 -10.42 11.69
CA ASN A 243 20.38 -10.97 12.92
C ASN A 243 19.31 -11.16 14.00
N PHE A 244 18.35 -10.23 14.10
CA PHE A 244 17.23 -10.36 15.02
C PHE A 244 16.34 -11.56 14.68
N LEU A 245 16.05 -11.78 13.41
CA LEU A 245 15.25 -12.92 12.95
C LEU A 245 15.99 -14.25 13.12
N GLN A 246 17.30 -14.29 12.84
CA GLN A 246 18.13 -15.46 13.06
C GLN A 246 18.28 -15.82 14.54
N GLY A 247 18.14 -14.86 15.42
CA GLY A 247 18.11 -15.08 16.87
C GLY A 247 16.80 -15.68 17.38
N ALA A 248 15.77 -15.80 16.54
CA ALA A 248 14.52 -16.42 16.93
C ALA A 248 14.62 -17.96 16.82
N THR A 249 14.18 -18.66 17.86
CA THR A 249 14.10 -20.12 17.89
C THR A 249 12.74 -20.64 17.37
N ILE A 250 11.83 -19.72 17.05
CA ILE A 250 10.52 -20.04 16.49
C ILE A 250 10.71 -20.80 15.19
N ALA A 251 10.02 -21.93 15.04
CA ALA A 251 10.03 -22.68 13.81
C ALA A 251 9.50 -21.82 12.64
N THR A 252 10.14 -21.89 11.50
CA THR A 252 9.77 -21.09 10.32
C THR A 252 8.31 -21.28 9.92
N LYS A 253 7.74 -22.47 10.09
CA LYS A 253 6.33 -22.77 9.86
C LYS A 253 5.38 -22.01 10.79
N ASP A 254 5.86 -21.59 11.96
CA ASP A 254 5.06 -20.88 12.95
C ASP A 254 5.18 -19.35 12.78
N LEU A 255 6.03 -18.90 11.86
CA LEU A 255 6.23 -17.49 11.53
C LEU A 255 6.25 -17.25 10.02
N PRO A 256 5.11 -17.40 9.31
CA PRO A 256 5.03 -17.04 7.91
C PRO A 256 5.32 -15.56 7.70
N ILE A 257 6.27 -15.27 6.81
CA ILE A 257 6.78 -13.90 6.58
C ILE A 257 6.37 -13.45 5.17
N LEU A 258 5.81 -12.23 5.09
CA LEU A 258 5.61 -11.51 3.84
C LEU A 258 6.60 -10.35 3.75
N VAL A 259 7.43 -10.35 2.71
CA VAL A 259 8.34 -9.23 2.41
C VAL A 259 7.81 -8.49 1.21
N ILE A 260 7.64 -7.18 1.35
CA ILE A 260 7.24 -6.28 0.28
C ILE A 260 8.40 -5.32 0.02
N ASP A 261 8.92 -5.35 -1.20
CA ASP A 261 9.95 -4.42 -1.65
C ASP A 261 9.28 -3.30 -2.46
N ASP A 262 9.13 -2.12 -1.83
CA ASP A 262 8.62 -0.91 -2.46
C ASP A 262 9.79 -0.10 -3.00
N GLU A 263 9.66 0.45 -4.20
CA GLU A 263 10.73 1.19 -4.88
C GLU A 263 11.99 0.34 -5.28
N SER A 264 11.74 -0.85 -5.79
CA SER A 264 12.80 -1.71 -6.37
C SER A 264 13.16 -1.28 -7.80
#